data_19c611d80cd22fc5f8fa0907305b9bc0
#
_entry.id   19c611d80cd22fc5f8fa0907305b9bc0
#
_cell.length_a   1.000
_cell.length_b   1.000
_cell.length_c   1.000
_cell.angle_alpha   90.00
_cell.angle_beta   90.00
_cell.angle_gamma   90.00
#
_symmetry.space_group_name_H-M   'P 1'
#
loop_
_entity.id
_entity.type
_entity.pdbx_description
1 polymer ?
#
loop_
_entity_poly.entity_id
_entity_poly.type
_entity_poly.pdbx_seq_one_letter_code
_entity_poly.pdbx_strand_id
1 'polypeptide(L)'
;CCMDNTIEEIHQFLEESRGNHVVSMINLSFYQGVEMAMNAGRDLAVGDFLFEFDRCLPDFEPSLIMDVYDRALGGYDVVAAAPGRDVALTARLFYAVYNLGSRNTHKLRQERFRIISRRAVNRVNQMNAYIPYRKAMYMNCGLRADTLVYENKKKAGSARNREERSTRSSLALDTLIIFTNVLEKFSMLVSVILFSVMMIMFAWIVYSIFSTVRPVEGWMSLMTLISFGFFMMSVMLTLIFKYLSVILNMSFKRQHYVIEGVEKLTK
;
A
#
# COMPACT_ATOMS: atom_id res chain seq x y z
N CYS A 1 15.56 -17.34 -2.62
CA CYS A 1 15.82 -17.99 -3.91
C CYS A 1 16.75 -17.06 -4.72
N CYS A 2 18.04 -17.05 -4.38
CA CYS A 2 19.06 -16.35 -5.15
C CYS A 2 19.47 -17.23 -6.33
N MET A 3 19.58 -16.64 -7.52
CA MET A 3 20.08 -17.33 -8.73
C MET A 3 21.51 -16.89 -9.08
N ASP A 4 22.13 -16.13 -8.18
CA ASP A 4 23.45 -15.54 -8.31
C ASP A 4 24.34 -15.94 -7.12
N ASN A 5 25.58 -15.49 -7.09
CA ASN A 5 26.56 -15.81 -6.05
C ASN A 5 26.36 -14.98 -4.75
N THR A 6 25.18 -14.40 -4.54
CA THR A 6 24.92 -13.56 -3.36
C THR A 6 25.15 -14.31 -2.05
N ILE A 7 24.83 -15.61 -2.01
CA ILE A 7 24.97 -16.43 -0.79
C ILE A 7 26.45 -16.65 -0.47
N GLU A 8 27.26 -16.99 -1.46
CA GLU A 8 28.71 -17.19 -1.31
C GLU A 8 29.39 -15.89 -0.85
N GLU A 9 29.03 -14.75 -1.44
CA GLU A 9 29.58 -13.45 -1.04
C GLU A 9 29.21 -13.08 0.39
N ILE A 10 27.99 -13.41 0.85
CA ILE A 10 27.61 -13.20 2.26
C ILE A 10 28.45 -14.09 3.19
N HIS A 11 28.66 -15.34 2.87
CA HIS A 11 29.50 -16.24 3.67
C HIS A 11 30.94 -15.72 3.75
N GLN A 12 31.53 -15.35 2.64
CA GLN A 12 32.89 -14.79 2.57
C GLN A 12 33.00 -13.51 3.41
N PHE A 13 32.05 -12.58 3.26
CA PHE A 13 32.05 -11.34 4.04
C PHE A 13 31.97 -11.60 5.55
N LEU A 14 31.19 -12.59 5.97
CA LEU A 14 31.06 -12.94 7.40
C LEU A 14 32.29 -13.63 7.96
N GLU A 15 33.01 -14.41 7.16
CA GLU A 15 34.30 -15.00 7.54
C GLU A 15 35.38 -13.92 7.73
N GLU A 16 35.37 -12.89 6.90
CA GLU A 16 36.28 -11.75 7.00
C GLU A 16 35.91 -10.78 8.13
N SER A 17 34.62 -10.65 8.44
CA SER A 17 34.09 -9.73 9.44
C SER A 17 34.10 -10.36 10.83
N ARG A 18 35.07 -9.98 11.66
CA ARG A 18 35.16 -10.42 13.07
C ARG A 18 34.18 -9.70 14.01
N GLY A 19 32.99 -9.38 13.53
CA GLY A 19 31.95 -8.69 14.31
C GLY A 19 31.22 -9.60 15.29
N ASN A 20 30.85 -9.05 16.45
CA ASN A 20 30.09 -9.77 17.48
C ASN A 20 28.57 -9.64 17.23
N HIS A 21 28.12 -9.91 16.00
CA HIS A 21 26.69 -9.82 15.63
C HIS A 21 26.15 -11.18 15.26
N VAL A 22 24.91 -11.41 15.61
CA VAL A 22 24.18 -12.61 15.20
C VAL A 22 23.57 -12.33 13.83
N VAL A 23 24.00 -13.09 12.82
CA VAL A 23 23.47 -13.02 11.46
C VAL A 23 22.69 -14.29 11.17
N SER A 24 21.46 -14.14 10.71
CA SER A 24 20.61 -15.24 10.27
C SER A 24 20.13 -14.99 8.87
N MET A 25 20.23 -15.99 8.02
CA MET A 25 19.74 -15.96 6.65
C MET A 25 18.45 -16.78 6.55
N ILE A 26 17.40 -16.20 5.98
CA ILE A 26 16.14 -16.88 5.73
C ILE A 26 16.06 -17.22 4.25
N ASN A 27 16.03 -18.50 3.93
CA ASN A 27 15.83 -18.99 2.60
C ASN A 27 14.34 -19.21 2.33
N LEU A 28 13.81 -18.53 1.32
CA LEU A 28 12.44 -18.70 0.86
C LEU A 28 12.40 -19.80 -0.21
N SER A 29 11.40 -20.68 -0.17
CA SER A 29 11.29 -21.83 -1.07
C SER A 29 11.17 -21.44 -2.56
N PHE A 30 10.64 -20.25 -2.83
CA PHE A 30 10.52 -19.68 -4.18
C PHE A 30 10.45 -18.15 -4.09
N TYR A 31 10.49 -17.46 -5.25
CA TYR A 31 10.37 -16.00 -5.28
C TYR A 31 8.97 -15.55 -4.84
N GLN A 32 8.88 -14.91 -3.68
CA GLN A 32 7.63 -14.45 -3.07
C GLN A 32 7.54 -12.91 -3.00
N GLY A 33 8.56 -12.23 -3.52
CA GLY A 33 8.65 -10.76 -3.50
C GLY A 33 9.18 -10.19 -2.18
N VAL A 34 9.60 -8.93 -2.25
CA VAL A 34 10.27 -8.23 -1.13
C VAL A 34 9.37 -8.11 0.09
N GLU A 35 8.06 -7.90 -0.08
CA GLU A 35 7.13 -7.72 1.05
C GLU A 35 7.04 -8.99 1.91
N MET A 36 6.98 -10.17 1.27
CA MET A 36 6.92 -11.45 2.00
C MET A 36 8.26 -11.79 2.65
N ALA A 37 9.38 -11.56 1.96
CA ALA A 37 10.71 -11.75 2.54
C ALA A 37 10.92 -10.90 3.79
N MET A 38 10.51 -9.63 3.74
CA MET A 38 10.64 -8.72 4.88
C MET A 38 9.69 -9.07 6.04
N ASN A 39 8.52 -9.63 5.75
CA ASN A 39 7.62 -10.14 6.79
C ASN A 39 8.25 -11.34 7.50
N ALA A 40 8.85 -12.27 6.75
CA ALA A 40 9.58 -13.40 7.32
C ALA A 40 10.72 -12.92 8.24
N GLY A 41 11.51 -11.93 7.80
CA GLY A 41 12.56 -11.31 8.59
C GLY A 41 12.05 -10.64 9.87
N ARG A 42 10.95 -9.90 9.77
CA ARG A 42 10.32 -9.25 10.92
C ARG A 42 9.83 -10.25 11.95
N ASP A 43 9.21 -11.35 11.52
CA ASP A 43 8.65 -12.35 12.42
C ASP A 43 9.74 -13.16 13.13
N LEU A 44 10.91 -13.31 12.51
CA LEU A 44 12.09 -13.93 13.11
C LEU A 44 12.89 -12.96 14.00
N ALA A 45 12.79 -11.66 13.76
CA ALA A 45 13.60 -10.68 14.47
C ALA A 45 13.28 -10.62 15.96
N VAL A 46 14.33 -10.56 16.78
CA VAL A 46 14.26 -10.44 18.24
C VAL A 46 14.90 -9.12 18.63
N GLY A 47 14.19 -8.28 19.37
CA GLY A 47 14.69 -6.97 19.81
C GLY A 47 13.54 -6.04 20.15
N ASP A 48 13.82 -4.98 20.91
CA ASP A 48 12.83 -3.97 21.28
C ASP A 48 12.50 -3.05 20.11
N PHE A 49 13.48 -2.84 19.25
CA PHE A 49 13.35 -2.07 18.01
C PHE A 49 13.88 -2.88 16.82
N LEU A 50 13.17 -2.79 15.71
CA LEU A 50 13.55 -3.41 14.45
C LEU A 50 13.78 -2.32 13.40
N PHE A 51 14.94 -2.38 12.73
CA PHE A 51 15.19 -1.60 11.54
C PHE A 51 14.84 -2.42 10.30
N GLU A 52 14.02 -1.89 9.43
CA GLU A 52 13.70 -2.45 8.12
C GLU A 52 14.31 -1.60 7.02
N PHE A 53 15.21 -2.17 6.22
CA PHE A 53 15.84 -1.53 5.07
C PHE A 53 15.25 -2.11 3.79
N ASP A 54 14.62 -1.26 2.96
CA ASP A 54 14.01 -1.69 1.69
C ASP A 54 15.05 -1.90 0.58
N ARG A 55 16.32 -1.51 0.80
CA ARG A 55 17.41 -1.60 -0.17
C ARG A 55 18.75 -1.88 0.51
N CYS A 56 19.59 -2.63 -0.17
CA CYS A 56 20.95 -2.91 0.28
C CYS A 56 21.88 -1.70 0.17
N LEU A 57 21.67 -0.84 -0.85
CA LEU A 57 22.51 0.36 -1.05
C LEU A 57 21.85 1.58 -0.39
N PRO A 58 22.49 2.17 0.61
CA PRO A 58 22.00 3.39 1.27
C PRO A 58 22.19 4.61 0.33
N ASP A 59 21.14 5.40 0.19
CA ASP A 59 21.14 6.70 -0.50
C ASP A 59 21.04 7.88 0.49
N PHE A 60 21.33 7.60 1.75
CA PHE A 60 21.29 8.51 2.89
C PHE A 60 22.60 8.48 3.69
N GLU A 61 22.80 9.45 4.58
CA GLU A 61 23.94 9.43 5.50
C GLU A 61 23.73 8.45 6.64
N PRO A 62 24.77 7.71 7.07
CA PRO A 62 24.65 6.76 8.19
C PRO A 62 24.17 7.40 9.49
N SER A 63 24.45 8.69 9.75
CA SER A 63 23.96 9.44 10.90
C SER A 63 22.44 9.46 11.01
N LEU A 64 21.72 9.43 9.86
CA LEU A 64 20.26 9.40 9.83
C LEU A 64 19.67 8.18 10.55
N ILE A 65 20.41 7.06 10.62
CA ILE A 65 19.97 5.87 11.36
C ILE A 65 19.82 6.22 12.84
N MET A 66 20.77 6.96 13.40
CA MET A 66 20.73 7.39 14.80
C MET A 66 19.64 8.43 15.03
N ASP A 67 19.44 9.37 14.10
CA ASP A 67 18.35 10.37 14.21
C ASP A 67 16.98 9.69 14.25
N VAL A 68 16.79 8.64 13.43
CA VAL A 68 15.57 7.83 13.40
C VAL A 68 15.40 7.05 14.70
N TYR A 69 16.49 6.52 15.27
CA TYR A 69 16.49 5.82 16.56
C TYR A 69 16.15 6.76 17.71
N ASP A 70 16.79 7.90 17.79
CA ASP A 70 16.52 8.91 18.83
C ASP A 70 15.08 9.40 18.79
N ARG A 71 14.54 9.53 17.57
CA ARG A 71 13.13 9.88 17.39
C ARG A 71 12.19 8.79 17.92
N ALA A 72 12.53 7.52 17.72
CA ALA A 72 11.77 6.39 18.27
C ALA A 72 11.83 6.37 19.80
N LEU A 73 12.99 6.65 20.40
CA LEU A 73 13.12 6.79 21.85
C LEU A 73 12.27 7.94 22.41
N GLY A 74 11.97 8.95 21.60
CA GLY A 74 11.03 10.03 21.93
C GLY A 74 9.57 9.59 22.03
N GLY A 75 9.27 8.29 21.95
CA GLY A 75 7.95 7.69 22.17
C GLY A 75 7.13 7.48 20.88
N TYR A 76 7.80 7.38 19.74
CA TYR A 76 7.19 6.96 18.49
C TYR A 76 7.41 5.47 18.26
N ASP A 77 6.35 4.76 17.86
CA ASP A 77 6.38 3.33 17.61
C ASP A 77 6.88 2.97 16.22
N VAL A 78 6.68 3.88 15.27
CA VAL A 78 7.10 3.74 13.88
C VAL A 78 7.72 5.04 13.44
N VAL A 79 8.99 5.03 13.06
CA VAL A 79 9.66 6.20 12.48
C VAL A 79 10.26 5.81 11.14
N ALA A 80 9.81 6.47 10.09
CA ALA A 80 10.23 6.21 8.72
C ALA A 80 11.19 7.31 8.23
N ALA A 81 12.17 6.93 7.40
CA ALA A 81 13.03 7.85 6.68
C ALA A 81 12.59 7.94 5.22
N ALA A 82 12.24 9.14 4.76
CA ALA A 82 11.74 9.39 3.41
C ALA A 82 12.57 10.45 2.70
N PRO A 83 12.94 10.25 1.41
CA PRO A 83 13.62 11.28 0.62
C PRO A 83 12.68 12.46 0.32
N GLY A 84 13.18 13.68 0.44
CA GLY A 84 12.41 14.90 0.20
C GLY A 84 12.12 15.16 -1.27
N ARG A 85 13.00 14.68 -2.17
CA ARG A 85 12.93 14.86 -3.63
C ARG A 85 13.12 13.50 -4.32
N ASP A 86 12.76 13.38 -5.60
CA ASP A 86 12.87 12.16 -6.44
C ASP A 86 11.76 11.11 -6.30
N VAL A 87 10.52 11.55 -6.14
CA VAL A 87 9.37 10.66 -6.25
C VAL A 87 8.84 10.69 -7.70
N ALA A 88 8.80 9.54 -8.36
CA ALA A 88 8.22 9.41 -9.70
C ALA A 88 6.76 9.91 -9.73
N LEU A 89 6.33 10.52 -10.84
CA LEU A 89 4.97 11.06 -11.00
C LEU A 89 3.87 10.01 -10.69
N THR A 90 4.08 8.77 -11.13
CA THR A 90 3.16 7.66 -10.85
C THR A 90 3.05 7.34 -9.36
N ALA A 91 4.17 7.38 -8.63
CA ALA A 91 4.18 7.19 -7.18
C ALA A 91 3.55 8.38 -6.45
N ARG A 92 3.75 9.62 -6.95
CA ARG A 92 3.06 10.81 -6.41
C ARG A 92 1.55 10.68 -6.54
N LEU A 93 1.06 10.26 -7.70
CA LEU A 93 -0.37 10.05 -7.93
C LEU A 93 -0.91 8.96 -6.99
N PHE A 94 -0.20 7.83 -6.87
CA PHE A 94 -0.58 6.77 -5.95
C PHE A 94 -0.70 7.28 -4.50
N TYR A 95 0.33 7.96 -3.99
CA TYR A 95 0.30 8.50 -2.63
C TYR A 95 -0.76 9.58 -2.44
N ALA A 96 -1.05 10.40 -3.46
CA ALA A 96 -2.11 11.39 -3.41
C ALA A 96 -3.50 10.74 -3.28
N VAL A 97 -3.78 9.74 -4.13
CA VAL A 97 -5.05 9.00 -4.09
C VAL A 97 -5.19 8.22 -2.79
N TYR A 98 -4.14 7.53 -2.34
CA TYR A 98 -4.13 6.82 -1.07
C TYR A 98 -4.42 7.76 0.10
N ASN A 99 -3.69 8.87 0.20
CA ASN A 99 -3.83 9.83 1.30
C ASN A 99 -5.19 10.57 1.28
N LEU A 100 -5.81 10.75 0.11
CA LEU A 100 -7.16 11.30 -0.02
C LEU A 100 -8.23 10.32 0.47
N GLY A 101 -8.03 9.02 0.23
CA GLY A 101 -8.95 7.96 0.62
C GLY A 101 -8.73 7.41 2.03
N SER A 102 -7.53 7.58 2.58
CA SER A 102 -7.17 7.10 3.91
C SER A 102 -7.75 8.00 5.00
N ARG A 103 -8.29 7.38 6.06
CA ARG A 103 -8.79 8.07 7.25
C ARG A 103 -7.67 8.44 8.23
N ASN A 104 -6.41 8.14 7.90
CA ASN A 104 -5.29 8.28 8.82
C ASN A 104 -4.72 9.70 8.87
N THR A 105 -4.27 10.09 10.04
CA THR A 105 -3.60 11.37 10.30
C THR A 105 -2.21 11.44 9.64
N HIS A 106 -1.55 10.28 9.49
CA HIS A 106 -0.21 10.20 8.91
C HIS A 106 -0.28 9.89 7.42
N LYS A 107 0.38 10.74 6.61
CA LYS A 107 0.44 10.60 5.16
C LYS A 107 1.48 9.55 4.77
N LEU A 108 1.07 8.58 3.96
CA LEU A 108 1.97 7.62 3.37
C LEU A 108 2.91 8.32 2.38
N ARG A 109 4.22 8.03 2.47
CA ARG A 109 5.27 8.56 1.59
C ARG A 109 6.16 7.43 1.07
N GLN A 110 7.02 7.75 0.14
CA GLN A 110 8.07 6.83 -0.29
C GLN A 110 9.17 6.80 0.78
N GLU A 111 9.26 5.71 1.51
CA GLU A 111 10.25 5.49 2.55
C GLU A 111 11.40 4.62 2.04
N ARG A 112 12.59 4.76 2.64
CA ARG A 112 13.78 3.97 2.34
C ARG A 112 14.07 2.93 3.41
N PHE A 113 13.98 3.34 4.65
CA PHE A 113 14.06 2.47 5.81
C PHE A 113 13.17 3.02 6.93
N ARG A 114 12.95 2.22 7.94
CA ARG A 114 12.20 2.60 9.12
C ARG A 114 12.67 1.85 10.34
N ILE A 115 12.36 2.39 11.51
CA ILE A 115 12.43 1.71 12.79
C ILE A 115 11.01 1.44 13.28
N ILE A 116 10.85 0.27 13.91
CA ILE A 116 9.56 -0.20 14.41
C ILE A 116 9.78 -0.72 15.83
N SER A 117 8.95 -0.28 16.78
CA SER A 117 8.96 -0.83 18.14
C SER A 117 8.39 -2.24 18.18
N ARG A 118 8.83 -3.04 19.16
CA ARG A 118 8.24 -4.36 19.41
C ARG A 118 6.73 -4.29 19.65
N ARG A 119 6.27 -3.21 20.27
CA ARG A 119 4.85 -2.95 20.46
C ARG A 119 4.10 -2.83 19.12
N ALA A 120 4.69 -2.15 18.14
CA ALA A 120 4.11 -2.03 16.80
C ALA A 120 4.08 -3.37 16.07
N VAL A 121 5.15 -4.18 16.17
CA VAL A 121 5.19 -5.53 15.59
C VAL A 121 4.08 -6.40 16.19
N ASN A 122 3.97 -6.43 17.51
CA ASN A 122 2.94 -7.23 18.19
C ASN A 122 1.52 -6.75 17.83
N ARG A 123 1.32 -5.44 17.73
CA ARG A 123 0.02 -4.86 17.32
C ARG A 123 -0.36 -5.29 15.92
N VAL A 124 0.59 -5.20 14.99
CA VAL A 124 0.39 -5.61 13.60
C VAL A 124 0.06 -7.11 13.51
N ASN A 125 0.78 -7.95 14.25
CA ASN A 125 0.53 -9.40 14.26
C ASN A 125 -0.85 -9.73 14.86
N GLN A 126 -1.32 -8.94 15.84
CA GLN A 126 -2.67 -9.09 16.42
C GLN A 126 -3.79 -8.62 15.48
N MET A 127 -3.52 -7.73 14.52
CA MET A 127 -4.55 -7.26 13.58
C MET A 127 -5.08 -8.37 12.67
N ASN A 128 -4.38 -9.50 12.55
CA ASN A 128 -4.79 -10.69 11.79
C ASN A 128 -5.26 -10.38 10.34
N ALA A 129 -4.88 -9.22 9.81
CA ALA A 129 -5.24 -8.77 8.49
C ALA A 129 -4.08 -9.00 7.52
N TYR A 130 -4.31 -9.72 6.43
CA TYR A 130 -3.38 -9.72 5.32
C TYR A 130 -3.38 -8.35 4.68
N ILE A 131 -2.22 -7.71 4.70
CA ILE A 131 -2.03 -6.44 4.05
C ILE A 131 -0.81 -6.59 3.14
N PRO A 132 -1.00 -6.55 1.82
CA PRO A 132 0.07 -6.80 0.87
C PRO A 132 1.20 -5.76 0.92
N TYR A 133 0.96 -4.63 1.58
CA TYR A 133 1.92 -3.53 1.66
C TYR A 133 2.21 -3.12 3.11
N ARG A 134 3.37 -3.53 3.64
CA ARG A 134 3.79 -3.32 5.04
C ARG A 134 3.69 -1.87 5.51
N LYS A 135 4.09 -0.92 4.65
CA LYS A 135 4.07 0.52 4.97
C LYS A 135 2.67 1.00 5.33
N ALA A 136 1.67 0.56 4.57
CA ALA A 136 0.30 0.89 4.86
C ALA A 136 -0.17 0.24 6.17
N MET A 137 0.32 -0.95 6.47
CA MET A 137 -0.02 -1.67 7.70
C MET A 137 0.45 -0.92 8.96
N TYR A 138 1.72 -0.46 8.96
CA TYR A 138 2.26 0.30 10.08
C TYR A 138 1.55 1.63 10.29
N MET A 139 1.18 2.32 9.20
CA MET A 139 0.42 3.56 9.28
C MET A 139 -1.02 3.37 9.79
N ASN A 140 -1.58 2.15 9.61
CA ASN A 140 -2.94 1.81 10.04
C ASN A 140 -3.00 1.07 11.40
N CYS A 141 -1.87 0.80 12.04
CA CYS A 141 -1.86 0.08 13.33
C CYS A 141 -2.37 0.91 14.52
N GLY A 142 -2.64 2.19 14.32
CA GLY A 142 -3.19 3.09 15.35
C GLY A 142 -2.17 3.49 16.43
N LEU A 143 -0.88 3.29 16.19
CA LEU A 143 0.20 3.72 17.06
C LEU A 143 0.84 5.02 16.57
N ARG A 144 1.67 5.64 17.42
CA ARG A 144 2.33 6.91 17.08
C ARG A 144 3.39 6.67 16.00
N ALA A 145 3.20 7.28 14.84
CA ALA A 145 4.12 7.21 13.72
C ALA A 145 4.66 8.60 13.37
N ASP A 146 5.89 8.66 12.88
CA ASP A 146 6.51 9.88 12.36
C ASP A 146 7.34 9.59 11.10
N THR A 147 7.68 10.63 10.34
CA THR A 147 8.48 10.50 9.14
C THR A 147 9.53 11.59 9.10
N LEU A 148 10.80 11.21 9.16
CA LEU A 148 11.93 12.10 8.96
C LEU A 148 12.21 12.24 7.45
N VAL A 149 12.22 13.47 6.98
CA VAL A 149 12.49 13.79 5.58
C VAL A 149 13.94 14.24 5.46
N TYR A 150 14.73 13.57 4.61
CA TYR A 150 16.11 13.89 4.36
C TYR A 150 16.38 14.30 2.91
N GLU A 151 17.44 15.06 2.69
CA GLU A 151 17.86 15.44 1.33
C GLU A 151 18.73 14.35 0.71
N ASN A 152 18.35 13.90 -0.48
CA ASN A 152 19.08 12.88 -1.23
C ASN A 152 20.39 13.46 -1.80
N LYS A 153 21.52 12.92 -1.41
CA LYS A 153 22.85 13.34 -1.93
C LYS A 153 23.26 12.60 -3.21
N LYS A 154 22.66 11.47 -3.54
CA LYS A 154 22.96 10.67 -4.73
C LYS A 154 21.69 10.29 -5.48
N LYS A 155 21.66 10.47 -6.80
CA LYS A 155 20.66 9.82 -7.64
C LYS A 155 20.89 8.31 -7.55
N ALA A 156 19.99 7.59 -6.90
CA ALA A 156 20.05 6.14 -6.86
C ALA A 156 19.89 5.63 -8.29
N GLY A 157 20.98 5.10 -8.86
CA GLY A 157 20.98 4.40 -10.14
C GLY A 157 20.04 3.20 -10.01
N SER A 158 18.89 3.28 -10.64
CA SER A 158 17.88 2.24 -10.59
C SER A 158 17.91 1.43 -11.87
N ALA A 159 18.74 0.40 -11.92
CA ALA A 159 18.48 -0.72 -12.82
C ALA A 159 17.25 -1.46 -12.27
N ARG A 160 16.05 -1.06 -12.71
CA ARG A 160 14.79 -1.71 -12.31
C ARG A 160 14.48 -2.85 -13.26
N ASN A 161 14.45 -4.08 -12.77
CA ASN A 161 13.95 -5.23 -13.50
C ASN A 161 12.45 -5.03 -13.81
N ARG A 162 12.03 -5.46 -15.00
CA ARG A 162 10.66 -5.35 -15.51
C ARG A 162 9.65 -6.09 -14.60
N GLU A 163 10.06 -7.21 -14.01
CA GLU A 163 9.27 -8.01 -13.07
C GLU A 163 8.99 -7.27 -11.77
N GLU A 164 9.98 -6.58 -11.22
CA GLU A 164 9.82 -5.75 -10.01
C GLU A 164 8.82 -4.61 -10.23
N ARG A 165 8.77 -4.06 -11.44
CA ARG A 165 7.84 -3.00 -11.81
C ARG A 165 6.40 -3.52 -11.91
N SER A 166 6.20 -4.71 -12.45
CA SER A 166 4.90 -5.38 -12.53
C SER A 166 4.36 -5.70 -11.14
N THR A 167 5.18 -6.31 -10.30
CA THR A 167 4.80 -6.67 -8.92
C THR A 167 4.45 -5.42 -8.09
N ARG A 168 5.20 -4.33 -8.25
CA ARG A 168 4.89 -3.07 -7.55
C ARG A 168 3.60 -2.41 -8.01
N SER A 169 3.24 -2.53 -9.30
CA SER A 169 1.98 -1.96 -9.79
C SER A 169 0.77 -2.74 -9.28
N SER A 170 0.83 -4.06 -9.23
CA SER A 170 -0.23 -4.87 -8.64
C SER A 170 -0.38 -4.62 -7.15
N LEU A 171 0.73 -4.58 -6.39
CA LEU A 171 0.71 -4.23 -4.97
C LEU A 171 0.12 -2.84 -4.71
N ALA A 172 0.38 -1.88 -5.59
CA ALA A 172 -0.19 -0.54 -5.48
C ALA A 172 -1.71 -0.56 -5.67
N LEU A 173 -2.22 -1.29 -6.66
CA LEU A 173 -3.65 -1.45 -6.90
C LEU A 173 -4.33 -2.18 -5.74
N ASP A 174 -3.77 -3.29 -5.27
CA ASP A 174 -4.31 -4.05 -4.15
C ASP A 174 -4.36 -3.20 -2.88
N THR A 175 -3.33 -2.40 -2.64
CA THR A 175 -3.26 -1.48 -1.51
C THR A 175 -4.33 -0.39 -1.60
N LEU A 176 -4.57 0.17 -2.79
CA LEU A 176 -5.65 1.15 -2.99
C LEU A 176 -7.03 0.53 -2.73
N ILE A 177 -7.27 -0.67 -3.23
CA ILE A 177 -8.56 -1.35 -3.05
C ILE A 177 -8.80 -1.69 -1.57
N ILE A 178 -7.78 -2.19 -0.86
CA ILE A 178 -7.92 -2.66 0.53
C ILE A 178 -8.00 -1.49 1.52
N PHE A 179 -7.18 -0.46 1.35
CA PHE A 179 -7.04 0.61 2.34
C PHE A 179 -7.85 1.86 2.04
N THR A 180 -8.38 1.99 0.82
CA THR A 180 -9.10 3.20 0.46
C THR A 180 -10.52 2.87 -0.01
N ASN A 181 -11.48 3.65 0.46
CA ASN A 181 -12.85 3.59 -0.04
C ASN A 181 -13.01 4.43 -1.33
N VAL A 182 -11.92 4.60 -2.10
CA VAL A 182 -11.94 5.45 -3.31
C VAL A 182 -12.89 4.87 -4.36
N LEU A 183 -12.84 3.56 -4.57
CA LEU A 183 -13.69 2.89 -5.55
C LEU A 183 -15.17 2.98 -5.19
N GLU A 184 -15.50 2.78 -3.89
CA GLU A 184 -16.86 2.93 -3.37
C GLU A 184 -17.36 4.37 -3.53
N LYS A 185 -16.56 5.36 -3.13
CA LYS A 185 -16.90 6.78 -3.26
C LYS A 185 -17.06 7.21 -4.72
N PHE A 186 -16.19 6.72 -5.61
CA PHE A 186 -16.27 6.99 -7.04
C PHE A 186 -17.55 6.41 -7.63
N SER A 187 -17.88 5.15 -7.34
CA SER A 187 -19.11 4.52 -7.79
C SER A 187 -20.35 5.25 -7.25
N MET A 188 -20.33 5.67 -5.98
CA MET A 188 -21.41 6.47 -5.40
C MET A 188 -21.55 7.84 -6.09
N LEU A 189 -20.44 8.50 -6.41
CA LEU A 189 -20.45 9.78 -7.14
C LEU A 189 -21.09 9.60 -8.53
N VAL A 190 -20.69 8.57 -9.26
CA VAL A 190 -21.28 8.25 -10.59
C VAL A 190 -22.78 7.99 -10.48
N SER A 191 -23.23 7.26 -9.45
CA SER A 191 -24.65 7.01 -9.20
C SER A 191 -25.43 8.30 -8.94
N VAL A 192 -24.85 9.24 -8.17
CA VAL A 192 -25.48 10.54 -7.89
C VAL A 192 -25.58 11.38 -9.16
N ILE A 193 -24.53 11.36 -10.01
CA ILE A 193 -24.55 12.08 -11.31
C ILE A 193 -25.65 11.50 -12.21
N LEU A 194 -25.73 10.18 -12.34
CA LEU A 194 -26.75 9.51 -13.17
C LEU A 194 -28.15 9.77 -12.65
N PHE A 195 -28.33 9.78 -11.30
CA PHE A 195 -29.59 10.17 -10.69
C PHE A 195 -29.99 11.61 -11.02
N SER A 196 -29.03 12.55 -10.97
CA SER A 196 -29.26 13.94 -11.31
C SER A 196 -29.66 14.11 -12.78
N VAL A 197 -28.98 13.40 -13.69
CA VAL A 197 -29.35 13.38 -15.13
C VAL A 197 -30.77 12.84 -15.31
N MET A 198 -31.11 11.74 -14.65
CA MET A 198 -32.45 11.17 -14.68
C MET A 198 -33.52 12.19 -14.21
N MET A 199 -33.25 12.91 -13.11
CA MET A 199 -34.15 13.94 -12.58
C MET A 199 -34.33 15.12 -13.52
N ILE A 200 -33.26 15.57 -14.17
CA ILE A 200 -33.29 16.64 -15.18
C ILE A 200 -34.12 16.18 -16.37
N MET A 201 -33.92 14.99 -16.88
CA MET A 201 -34.70 14.43 -17.98
C MET A 201 -36.20 14.33 -17.64
N PHE A 202 -36.49 13.86 -16.42
CA PHE A 202 -37.86 13.79 -15.93
C PHE A 202 -38.51 15.17 -15.84
N ALA A 203 -37.82 16.15 -15.28
CA ALA A 203 -38.31 17.55 -15.22
C ALA A 203 -38.58 18.13 -16.62
N TRP A 204 -37.70 17.82 -17.59
CA TRP A 204 -37.89 18.24 -18.96
C TRP A 204 -39.09 17.58 -19.63
N ILE A 205 -39.36 16.30 -19.36
CA ILE A 205 -40.54 15.62 -19.84
C ILE A 205 -41.81 16.28 -19.30
N VAL A 206 -41.85 16.55 -17.98
CA VAL A 206 -42.97 17.24 -17.34
C VAL A 206 -43.18 18.62 -17.95
N TYR A 207 -42.12 19.40 -18.15
CA TYR A 207 -42.17 20.71 -18.80
C TYR A 207 -42.71 20.60 -20.22
N SER A 208 -42.28 19.59 -21.00
CA SER A 208 -42.70 19.40 -22.41
C SER A 208 -44.19 19.04 -22.54
N ILE A 209 -44.79 18.39 -21.53
CA ILE A 209 -46.22 18.10 -21.50
C ILE A 209 -47.06 19.42 -21.43
N PHE A 210 -46.54 20.40 -20.68
CA PHE A 210 -47.21 21.70 -20.52
C PHE A 210 -46.83 22.73 -21.58
N SER A 211 -45.82 22.44 -22.42
CA SER A 211 -45.30 23.31 -23.44
C SER A 211 -45.92 23.00 -24.82
N THR A 212 -45.97 24.00 -25.71
CA THR A 212 -46.44 23.86 -27.10
C THR A 212 -45.42 23.09 -27.97
N VAL A 213 -44.19 22.92 -27.54
CA VAL A 213 -43.14 22.20 -28.26
C VAL A 213 -43.28 20.70 -27.97
N ARG A 214 -43.82 19.97 -28.93
CA ARG A 214 -43.94 18.51 -28.81
C ARG A 214 -42.69 17.83 -29.36
N PRO A 215 -41.93 17.07 -28.55
CA PRO A 215 -40.86 16.24 -29.07
C PRO A 215 -41.42 15.07 -29.90
N VAL A 216 -40.52 14.40 -30.63
CA VAL A 216 -40.84 13.24 -31.45
C VAL A 216 -41.52 12.15 -30.59
N GLU A 217 -42.61 11.56 -31.12
CA GLU A 217 -43.35 10.53 -30.43
C GLU A 217 -42.45 9.33 -30.10
N GLY A 218 -42.53 8.85 -28.83
CA GLY A 218 -41.73 7.76 -28.33
C GLY A 218 -40.32 8.13 -27.77
N TRP A 219 -39.76 9.29 -28.16
CA TRP A 219 -38.41 9.72 -27.69
C TRP A 219 -38.34 9.87 -26.19
N MET A 220 -39.34 10.49 -25.56
CA MET A 220 -39.36 10.72 -24.12
C MET A 220 -39.36 9.41 -23.32
N SER A 221 -40.19 8.46 -23.71
CA SER A 221 -40.34 7.17 -23.05
C SER A 221 -39.06 6.37 -23.18
N LEU A 222 -38.40 6.37 -24.34
CA LEU A 222 -37.14 5.69 -24.59
C LEU A 222 -36.00 6.24 -23.69
N MET A 223 -35.84 7.58 -23.69
CA MET A 223 -34.80 8.25 -22.92
C MET A 223 -34.98 8.06 -21.41
N THR A 224 -36.21 8.09 -20.93
CA THR A 224 -36.52 7.82 -19.52
C THR A 224 -36.15 6.37 -19.13
N LEU A 225 -36.52 5.41 -19.97
CA LEU A 225 -36.23 3.99 -19.74
C LEU A 225 -34.71 3.74 -19.71
N ILE A 226 -33.97 4.31 -20.66
CA ILE A 226 -32.50 4.18 -20.74
C ILE A 226 -31.86 4.82 -19.50
N SER A 227 -32.22 6.07 -19.16
CA SER A 227 -31.65 6.79 -18.01
C SER A 227 -31.92 6.07 -16.71
N PHE A 228 -33.13 5.52 -16.51
CA PHE A 228 -33.48 4.72 -15.36
C PHE A 228 -32.68 3.42 -15.31
N GLY A 229 -32.52 2.74 -16.44
CA GLY A 229 -31.72 1.52 -16.54
C GLY A 229 -30.27 1.73 -16.14
N PHE A 230 -29.63 2.79 -16.66
CA PHE A 230 -28.24 3.13 -16.28
C PHE A 230 -28.12 3.50 -14.81
N PHE A 231 -29.06 4.26 -14.25
CA PHE A 231 -29.08 4.56 -12.82
C PHE A 231 -29.17 3.29 -11.98
N MET A 232 -30.12 2.39 -12.28
CA MET A 232 -30.26 1.12 -11.57
C MET A 232 -29.01 0.25 -11.66
N MET A 233 -28.41 0.15 -12.84
CA MET A 233 -27.16 -0.58 -13.04
C MET A 233 -26.02 0.01 -12.18
N SER A 234 -25.90 1.33 -12.10
CA SER A 234 -24.89 2.01 -11.30
C SER A 234 -25.08 1.76 -9.79
N VAL A 235 -26.31 1.76 -9.30
CA VAL A 235 -26.63 1.43 -7.89
C VAL A 235 -26.24 -0.01 -7.58
N MET A 236 -26.60 -0.96 -8.45
CA MET A 236 -26.23 -2.38 -8.31
C MET A 236 -24.71 -2.54 -8.27
N LEU A 237 -23.98 -1.86 -9.14
CA LEU A 237 -22.52 -1.91 -9.17
C LEU A 237 -21.91 -1.37 -7.86
N THR A 238 -22.46 -0.29 -7.32
CA THR A 238 -22.02 0.27 -6.03
C THR A 238 -22.21 -0.72 -4.88
N LEU A 239 -23.35 -1.42 -4.86
CA LEU A 239 -23.60 -2.47 -3.87
C LEU A 239 -22.64 -3.64 -4.01
N ILE A 240 -22.37 -4.10 -5.24
CA ILE A 240 -21.41 -5.18 -5.52
C ILE A 240 -20.02 -4.79 -5.03
N PHE A 241 -19.54 -3.59 -5.32
CA PHE A 241 -18.24 -3.11 -4.84
C PHE A 241 -18.18 -3.08 -3.32
N LYS A 242 -19.24 -2.66 -2.65
CA LYS A 242 -19.31 -2.65 -1.19
C LYS A 242 -19.23 -4.06 -0.61
N TYR A 243 -20.01 -5.00 -1.12
CA TYR A 243 -19.97 -6.40 -0.69
C TYR A 243 -18.59 -7.03 -0.97
N LEU A 244 -18.02 -6.78 -2.14
CA LEU A 244 -16.69 -7.28 -2.51
C LEU A 244 -15.61 -6.74 -1.55
N SER A 245 -15.67 -5.46 -1.20
CA SER A 245 -14.76 -4.85 -0.22
C SER A 245 -14.86 -5.52 1.16
N VAL A 246 -16.07 -5.82 1.61
CA VAL A 246 -16.30 -6.54 2.89
C VAL A 246 -15.73 -7.97 2.81
N ILE A 247 -15.97 -8.70 1.72
CA ILE A 247 -15.47 -10.07 1.53
C ILE A 247 -13.95 -10.09 1.49
N LEU A 248 -13.33 -9.15 0.78
CA LEU A 248 -11.87 -9.00 0.73
C LEU A 248 -11.29 -8.78 2.14
N ASN A 249 -11.87 -7.86 2.92
CA ASN A 249 -11.44 -7.60 4.29
C ASN A 249 -11.58 -8.82 5.21
N MET A 250 -12.53 -9.71 4.95
CA MET A 250 -12.74 -10.95 5.71
C MET A 250 -11.86 -12.10 5.22
N SER A 251 -11.54 -12.17 3.93
CA SER A 251 -10.81 -13.27 3.29
C SER A 251 -9.30 -13.20 3.54
N PHE A 252 -8.72 -12.00 3.62
CA PHE A 252 -7.29 -11.82 3.79
C PHE A 252 -6.81 -12.07 5.23
N LYS A 253 -7.12 -13.23 5.79
CA LYS A 253 -6.82 -13.54 7.20
C LYS A 253 -5.42 -14.10 7.48
N ARG A 254 -4.58 -14.43 6.51
CA ARG A 254 -3.24 -14.97 6.79
C ARG A 254 -2.21 -14.64 5.72
N GLN A 255 -1.10 -14.05 6.16
CA GLN A 255 0.14 -14.06 5.41
C GLN A 255 0.75 -15.46 5.47
N HIS A 256 1.05 -16.01 4.33
CA HIS A 256 1.83 -17.24 4.28
C HIS A 256 3.03 -17.01 3.35
N TYR A 257 4.14 -16.63 3.96
CA TYR A 257 5.44 -16.84 3.31
C TYR A 257 5.87 -18.28 3.60
N VAL A 258 6.48 -18.91 2.62
CA VAL A 258 6.98 -20.28 2.74
C VAL A 258 8.49 -20.22 2.88
N ILE A 259 8.99 -20.66 4.03
CA ILE A 259 10.41 -20.71 4.33
C ILE A 259 10.91 -22.12 3.96
N GLU A 260 12.01 -22.21 3.24
CA GLU A 260 12.76 -23.45 3.02
C GLU A 260 13.62 -23.79 4.21
N GLY A 261 14.30 -22.78 4.79
CA GLY A 261 15.15 -22.95 5.93
C GLY A 261 15.62 -21.61 6.53
N VAL A 262 16.08 -21.69 7.76
CA VAL A 262 16.74 -20.58 8.45
C VAL A 262 18.14 -21.03 8.81
N GLU A 263 19.13 -20.37 8.29
CA GLU A 263 20.54 -20.63 8.56
C GLU A 263 21.11 -19.59 9.49
N LYS A 264 21.75 -20.03 10.58
CA LYS A 264 22.47 -19.16 11.48
C LYS A 264 23.94 -19.10 11.05
N LEU A 265 24.36 -17.97 10.52
CA LEU A 265 25.67 -17.77 9.91
C LEU A 265 26.77 -17.38 10.88
N THR A 266 26.42 -17.06 12.13
CA THR A 266 27.39 -16.71 13.19
C THR A 266 27.40 -17.77 14.27
N LYS A 267 28.61 -18.07 14.75
CA LYS A 267 28.85 -19.00 15.87
C LYS A 267 28.49 -18.38 17.21
#